data_dfe8925e210fadc6361d35fe4437f001
#
_entry.id   dfe8925e210fadc6361d35fe4437f001
#
_cell.length_a   1.000
_cell.length_b   1.000
_cell.length_c   1.000
_cell.angle_alpha   90.00
_cell.angle_beta   90.00
_cell.angle_gamma   90.00
#
_symmetry.space_group_name_H-M   'P 1'
#
loop_
_entity.id
_entity.type
_entity.pdbx_description
1 polymer ?
#
loop_
_entity_poly.entity_id
_entity_poly.type
_entity_poly.pdbx_seq_one_letter_code
_entity_poly.pdbx_strand_id
1 'polypeptide(L)'
;MQAFEKPEIYRKRTVTLGRLPQSVEIGQQFPTYVSDGKGGYKLETTNRVTDNVIVARMPFAVAGNIYNEWLIPKDKWQETYGELPTSTKFERFKRIKTIQAIKIDDRILKLLNSQDGKSATIAVSWDPKGMQVFKNGYLAEREYGIAPEEMQQNYERIK
;
A
#
# COMPACT_ATOMS: atom_id res chain seq x y z
N MET A 1 -15.29 -22.53 1.66
CA MET A 1 -14.38 -23.16 0.68
C MET A 1 -13.08 -23.57 1.35
N GLN A 2 -12.73 -24.83 1.24
CA GLN A 2 -11.53 -25.35 1.89
C GLN A 2 -10.25 -24.68 1.39
N ALA A 3 -10.21 -24.27 0.12
CA ALA A 3 -9.06 -23.61 -0.45
C ALA A 3 -8.69 -22.29 0.25
N PHE A 4 -9.64 -21.70 0.98
CA PHE A 4 -9.45 -20.43 1.69
C PHE A 4 -9.31 -20.59 3.20
N GLU A 5 -9.30 -21.83 3.71
CA GLU A 5 -9.27 -22.08 5.16
C GLU A 5 -7.93 -21.83 5.82
N LYS A 6 -6.83 -21.89 5.05
CA LYS A 6 -5.49 -21.74 5.61
C LYS A 6 -4.69 -20.67 4.87
N PRO A 7 -5.14 -19.41 4.94
CA PRO A 7 -4.35 -18.34 4.35
C PRO A 7 -3.07 -18.13 5.14
N GLU A 8 -2.03 -17.68 4.46
CA GLU A 8 -0.80 -17.25 5.09
C GLU A 8 -0.91 -15.77 5.44
N ILE A 9 -0.18 -15.34 6.45
CA ILE A 9 -0.22 -13.96 6.93
C ILE A 9 1.00 -13.22 6.40
N TYR A 10 0.77 -12.05 5.81
CA TYR A 10 1.80 -11.20 5.22
C TYR A 10 1.71 -9.79 5.75
N ARG A 11 2.82 -9.08 5.70
CA ARG A 11 2.91 -7.68 6.06
C ARG A 11 3.75 -6.96 5.00
N LYS A 12 3.35 -5.74 4.62
CA LYS A 12 4.19 -4.92 3.75
C LYS A 12 5.50 -4.62 4.46
N ARG A 13 6.61 -4.89 3.78
CA ARG A 13 7.96 -4.63 4.29
C ARG A 13 8.53 -3.29 3.87
N THR A 14 7.83 -2.58 2.99
CA THR A 14 8.26 -1.25 2.55
C THR A 14 8.25 -0.28 3.71
N VAL A 15 9.29 0.55 3.77
CA VAL A 15 9.45 1.56 4.81
C VAL A 15 8.76 2.85 4.36
N THR A 16 8.09 3.51 5.29
CA THR A 16 7.58 4.86 5.10
C THR A 16 8.31 5.76 6.09
N LEU A 17 8.73 6.92 5.64
CA LEU A 17 9.29 7.92 6.53
C LEU A 17 8.17 8.80 7.06
N GLY A 18 8.26 9.17 8.34
CA GLY A 18 7.25 10.01 8.98
C GLY A 18 7.88 11.02 9.93
N ARG A 19 7.29 12.21 10.00
CA ARG A 19 7.71 13.24 10.94
C ARG A 19 6.53 14.07 11.40
N LEU A 20 6.71 14.73 12.52
CA LEU A 20 5.77 15.75 12.96
C LEU A 20 5.93 16.99 12.07
N PRO A 21 4.83 17.74 11.80
CA PRO A 21 4.97 19.02 11.11
C PRO A 21 5.73 20.01 11.98
N GLN A 22 6.52 20.86 11.33
CA GLN A 22 7.13 21.99 12.03
C GLN A 22 6.06 23.05 12.32
N SER A 23 6.24 23.81 13.39
CA SER A 23 5.26 24.83 13.77
C SER A 23 4.99 25.85 12.65
N VAL A 24 6.03 26.18 11.87
CA VAL A 24 5.91 27.12 10.75
C VAL A 24 5.12 26.55 9.57
N GLU A 25 4.98 25.24 9.49
CA GLU A 25 4.22 24.58 8.42
C GLU A 25 2.73 24.57 8.68
N ILE A 26 2.33 24.63 9.95
CA ILE A 26 0.92 24.52 10.32
C ILE A 26 0.14 25.71 9.76
N GLY A 27 -0.94 25.39 9.03
CA GLY A 27 -1.74 26.37 8.32
C GLY A 27 -1.30 26.62 6.88
N GLN A 28 -0.14 26.10 6.48
CA GLN A 28 0.38 26.24 5.11
C GLN A 28 -0.16 25.16 4.20
N GLN A 29 -0.11 25.41 2.91
CA GLN A 29 -0.45 24.41 1.89
C GLN A 29 0.71 23.43 1.71
N PHE A 30 0.38 22.18 1.55
CA PHE A 30 1.36 21.10 1.37
C PHE A 30 1.07 20.37 0.07
N PRO A 31 1.93 20.54 -0.96
CA PRO A 31 1.73 19.88 -2.25
C PRO A 31 2.24 18.44 -2.19
N THR A 32 1.49 17.52 -2.81
CA THR A 32 1.90 16.13 -2.96
C THR A 32 2.23 15.88 -4.42
N TYR A 33 3.44 15.39 -4.69
CA TYR A 33 3.92 15.08 -6.03
C TYR A 33 4.03 13.57 -6.22
N VAL A 34 3.71 13.11 -7.41
CA VAL A 34 3.78 11.70 -7.79
C VAL A 34 4.54 11.59 -9.12
N SER A 35 4.97 10.38 -9.44
CA SER A 35 5.60 10.11 -10.74
C SER A 35 4.63 10.43 -11.89
N ASP A 36 5.14 11.03 -12.96
CA ASP A 36 4.35 11.25 -14.17
C ASP A 36 4.39 10.06 -15.13
N GLY A 37 5.11 8.99 -14.76
CA GLY A 37 5.28 7.81 -15.60
C GLY A 37 6.31 7.96 -16.70
N LYS A 38 7.00 9.11 -16.77
CA LYS A 38 7.95 9.46 -17.83
C LYS A 38 9.31 9.90 -17.28
N GLY A 39 9.62 9.51 -16.05
CA GLY A 39 10.86 9.90 -15.38
C GLY A 39 10.82 11.26 -14.70
N GLY A 40 9.70 11.95 -14.73
CA GLY A 40 9.47 13.22 -14.05
C GLY A 40 8.43 13.11 -12.95
N TYR A 41 7.85 14.24 -12.58
CA TYR A 41 6.85 14.30 -11.52
C TYR A 41 5.72 15.26 -11.89
N LYS A 42 4.59 15.08 -11.21
CA LYS A 42 3.42 15.96 -11.37
C LYS A 42 2.76 16.18 -10.01
N LEU A 43 2.06 17.30 -9.88
CA LEU A 43 1.26 17.59 -8.69
C LEU A 43 0.02 16.71 -8.69
N GLU A 44 -0.18 15.97 -7.59
CA GLU A 44 -1.39 15.15 -7.40
C GLU A 44 -2.47 15.95 -6.67
N THR A 45 -2.11 16.55 -5.54
CA THR A 45 -3.04 17.29 -4.71
C THR A 45 -2.28 18.25 -3.80
N THR A 46 -3.03 19.15 -3.17
CA THR A 46 -2.51 20.08 -2.16
C THR A 46 -3.45 20.07 -0.97
N ASN A 47 -2.91 19.91 0.23
CA ASN A 47 -3.68 19.88 1.46
C ASN A 47 -3.11 20.88 2.46
N ARG A 48 -3.93 21.29 3.43
CA ARG A 48 -3.48 22.19 4.49
C ARG A 48 -2.87 21.38 5.63
N VAL A 49 -1.73 21.83 6.12
CA VAL A 49 -1.08 21.22 7.29
C VAL A 49 -1.82 21.65 8.56
N THR A 50 -2.16 20.68 9.40
CA THR A 50 -2.74 20.92 10.72
C THR A 50 -1.82 20.35 11.80
N ASP A 51 -2.15 20.58 13.07
CA ASP A 51 -1.41 19.98 14.18
C ASP A 51 -1.77 18.51 14.42
N ASN A 52 -2.74 17.98 13.66
CA ASN A 52 -3.23 16.60 13.83
C ASN A 52 -2.83 15.68 12.66
N VAL A 53 -1.78 16.03 11.93
CA VAL A 53 -1.30 15.22 10.81
C VAL A 53 0.15 14.81 11.01
N ILE A 54 0.53 13.74 10.31
CA ILE A 54 1.91 13.30 10.15
C ILE A 54 2.31 13.58 8.71
N VAL A 55 3.51 14.11 8.50
CA VAL A 55 4.09 14.25 7.17
C VAL A 55 4.74 12.93 6.81
N ALA A 56 4.22 12.27 5.79
CA ALA A 56 4.73 10.98 5.32
C ALA A 56 5.56 11.17 4.06
N ARG A 57 6.56 10.33 3.87
CA ARG A 57 7.45 10.37 2.70
C ARG A 57 7.82 8.97 2.28
N MET A 58 7.78 8.71 0.97
CA MET A 58 8.38 7.49 0.43
C MET A 58 9.90 7.58 0.53
N PRO A 59 10.60 6.45 0.77
CA PRO A 59 12.07 6.50 0.95
C PRO A 59 12.85 6.74 -0.32
N PHE A 60 12.19 6.81 -1.48
CA PHE A 60 12.82 7.01 -2.77
C PHE A 60 12.25 8.25 -3.44
N ALA A 61 13.11 9.05 -4.07
CA ALA A 61 12.66 10.18 -4.88
C ALA A 61 11.86 9.70 -6.08
N VAL A 62 10.83 10.46 -6.46
CA VAL A 62 10.09 10.20 -7.70
C VAL A 62 10.84 10.75 -8.91
N ALA A 63 11.58 11.84 -8.72
CA ALA A 63 12.46 12.44 -9.75
C ALA A 63 13.40 13.43 -9.07
N GLY A 64 14.70 13.36 -9.35
CA GLY A 64 15.69 14.29 -8.78
C GLY A 64 15.60 14.37 -7.27
N ASN A 65 15.29 15.55 -6.74
CA ASN A 65 15.11 15.82 -5.32
C ASN A 65 13.64 15.85 -4.91
N ILE A 66 12.73 15.45 -5.80
CA ILE A 66 11.30 15.48 -5.53
C ILE A 66 10.88 14.12 -4.98
N TYR A 67 10.25 14.13 -3.80
CA TYR A 67 9.75 12.94 -3.14
C TYR A 67 8.23 12.95 -3.14
N ASN A 68 7.66 11.76 -3.11
CA ASN A 68 6.24 11.61 -2.83
C ASN A 68 6.05 11.78 -1.33
N GLU A 69 5.45 12.91 -0.94
CA GLU A 69 5.15 13.26 0.45
C GLU A 69 3.67 13.58 0.56
N TRP A 70 3.06 13.17 1.66
CA TRP A 70 1.64 13.44 1.87
C TRP A 70 1.35 13.62 3.35
N LEU A 71 0.15 14.12 3.66
CA LEU A 71 -0.31 14.28 5.02
C LEU A 71 -1.25 13.14 5.37
N ILE A 72 -1.11 12.61 6.58
CA ILE A 72 -1.98 11.55 7.07
C ILE A 72 -2.40 11.92 8.50
N PRO A 73 -3.70 11.81 8.85
CA PRO A 73 -4.15 12.07 10.22
C PRO A 73 -3.42 11.17 11.23
N LYS A 74 -3.13 11.70 12.41
CA LYS A 74 -2.39 10.98 13.45
C LYS A 74 -3.01 9.63 13.81
N ASP A 75 -4.34 9.57 13.92
CA ASP A 75 -5.03 8.32 14.24
C ASP A 75 -4.84 7.26 13.16
N LYS A 76 -4.89 7.67 11.89
CA LYS A 76 -4.65 6.77 10.76
C LYS A 76 -3.20 6.30 10.71
N TRP A 77 -2.27 7.21 11.00
CA TRP A 77 -0.85 6.83 11.08
C TRP A 77 -0.62 5.77 12.15
N GLN A 78 -1.14 6.02 13.35
CA GLN A 78 -0.96 5.09 14.47
C GLN A 78 -1.58 3.72 14.17
N GLU A 79 -2.75 3.70 13.55
CA GLU A 79 -3.43 2.48 13.12
C GLU A 79 -2.59 1.68 12.13
N THR A 80 -1.88 2.37 11.22
CA THR A 80 -1.10 1.75 10.16
C THR A 80 0.29 1.34 10.61
N TYR A 81 0.96 2.16 11.41
CA TYR A 81 2.38 1.99 11.78
C TYR A 81 2.61 1.68 13.25
N GLY A 82 1.61 1.82 14.10
CA GLY A 82 1.67 1.46 15.52
C GLY A 82 2.21 2.55 16.43
N GLU A 83 3.16 3.34 15.94
CA GLU A 83 3.81 4.39 16.73
C GLU A 83 3.78 5.70 15.96
N LEU A 84 3.70 6.81 16.70
CA LEU A 84 3.79 8.14 16.12
C LEU A 84 5.24 8.59 16.05
N PRO A 85 5.61 9.41 15.05
CA PRO A 85 6.91 10.09 15.07
C PRO A 85 7.05 10.96 16.31
N THR A 86 8.27 11.12 16.79
CA THR A 86 8.56 11.87 18.01
C THR A 86 9.25 13.20 17.74
N SER A 87 9.60 13.48 16.49
CA SER A 87 10.32 14.71 16.13
C SER A 87 9.88 15.25 14.79
N THR A 88 10.39 16.42 14.43
CA THR A 88 10.17 17.05 13.13
C THR A 88 11.14 16.56 12.06
N LYS A 89 12.01 15.60 12.39
CA LYS A 89 12.89 14.94 11.43
C LYS A 89 12.28 13.61 11.02
N PHE A 90 12.48 13.22 9.75
CA PHE A 90 11.95 11.95 9.26
C PHE A 90 12.54 10.76 10.01
N GLU A 91 11.66 9.87 10.46
CA GLU A 91 11.97 8.60 11.10
C GLU A 91 11.42 7.46 10.23
N ARG A 92 12.00 6.28 10.35
CA ARG A 92 11.62 5.12 9.53
C ARG A 92 10.56 4.30 10.24
N PHE A 93 9.51 3.92 9.52
CA PHE A 93 8.42 3.11 10.05
C PHE A 93 8.06 1.99 9.08
N LYS A 94 7.65 0.85 9.64
CA LYS A 94 7.06 -0.25 8.87
C LYS A 94 5.61 -0.40 9.26
N ARG A 95 4.78 -0.83 8.31
CA ARG A 95 3.38 -1.11 8.59
C ARG A 95 3.27 -2.27 9.56
N ILE A 96 2.39 -2.13 10.56
CA ILE A 96 2.08 -3.22 11.48
C ILE A 96 0.88 -4.03 10.99
N LYS A 97 0.07 -3.45 10.10
CA LYS A 97 -1.13 -4.11 9.59
C LYS A 97 -0.74 -5.30 8.72
N THR A 98 -1.37 -6.45 9.00
CA THR A 98 -1.15 -7.69 8.25
C THR A 98 -2.31 -7.95 7.31
N ILE A 99 -2.06 -8.78 6.30
CA ILE A 99 -3.10 -9.31 5.42
C ILE A 99 -3.04 -10.82 5.40
N GLN A 100 -4.19 -11.46 5.17
CA GLN A 100 -4.26 -12.88 4.91
C GLN A 100 -4.29 -13.08 3.40
N ALA A 101 -3.44 -13.95 2.88
CA ALA A 101 -3.37 -14.21 1.45
C ALA A 101 -3.13 -15.68 1.17
N ILE A 102 -3.68 -16.16 0.07
CA ILE A 102 -3.43 -17.51 -0.44
C ILE A 102 -2.86 -17.41 -1.84
N LYS A 103 -1.93 -18.31 -2.14
CA LYS A 103 -1.35 -18.37 -3.47
C LYS A 103 -2.36 -18.93 -4.47
N ILE A 104 -2.44 -18.31 -5.64
CA ILE A 104 -3.34 -18.74 -6.70
C ILE A 104 -2.63 -19.83 -7.50
N ASP A 105 -3.03 -21.08 -7.28
CA ASP A 105 -2.57 -22.24 -8.02
C ASP A 105 -3.69 -22.74 -8.95
N ASP A 106 -3.46 -23.87 -9.60
CA ASP A 106 -4.45 -24.46 -10.52
C ASP A 106 -5.78 -24.76 -9.83
N ARG A 107 -5.73 -25.21 -8.58
CA ARG A 107 -6.94 -25.51 -7.82
C ARG A 107 -7.75 -24.25 -7.53
N ILE A 108 -7.08 -23.16 -7.15
CA ILE A 108 -7.75 -21.89 -6.88
C ILE A 108 -8.34 -21.32 -8.17
N LEU A 109 -7.59 -21.37 -9.28
CA LEU A 109 -8.10 -20.92 -10.58
C LEU A 109 -9.36 -21.68 -10.99
N LYS A 110 -9.38 -22.98 -10.76
CA LYS A 110 -10.55 -23.79 -11.05
C LYS A 110 -11.75 -23.39 -10.20
N LEU A 111 -11.54 -23.09 -8.93
CA LEU A 111 -12.60 -22.60 -8.04
C LEU A 111 -13.11 -21.22 -8.46
N LEU A 112 -12.27 -20.40 -9.09
CA LEU A 112 -12.64 -19.08 -9.59
C LEU A 112 -13.19 -19.12 -11.01
N ASN A 113 -13.42 -20.30 -11.57
CA ASN A 113 -13.98 -20.50 -12.93
C ASN A 113 -13.08 -19.93 -14.03
N SER A 114 -11.76 -20.13 -13.89
CA SER A 114 -10.81 -19.71 -14.92
C SER A 114 -11.13 -20.35 -16.27
N GLN A 115 -11.07 -19.55 -17.34
CA GLN A 115 -11.33 -20.02 -18.71
C GLN A 115 -10.05 -20.49 -19.39
N ASP A 116 -8.88 -19.94 -19.02
CA ASP A 116 -7.60 -20.20 -19.68
C ASP A 116 -6.61 -20.98 -18.81
N GLY A 117 -6.95 -21.26 -17.55
CA GLY A 117 -6.04 -21.93 -16.62
C GLY A 117 -4.89 -21.05 -16.14
N LYS A 118 -4.88 -19.76 -16.49
CA LYS A 118 -3.80 -18.81 -16.15
C LYS A 118 -4.30 -17.61 -15.39
N SER A 119 -5.55 -17.24 -15.55
CA SER A 119 -6.14 -16.07 -14.90
C SER A 119 -7.61 -16.29 -14.64
N ALA A 120 -8.17 -15.45 -13.78
CA ALA A 120 -9.60 -15.41 -13.49
C ALA A 120 -9.99 -13.98 -13.13
N THR A 121 -11.29 -13.67 -13.23
CA THR A 121 -11.82 -12.39 -12.82
C THR A 121 -12.61 -12.57 -11.54
N ILE A 122 -12.36 -11.73 -10.54
CA ILE A 122 -13.06 -11.75 -9.26
C ILE A 122 -13.86 -10.46 -9.10
N ALA A 123 -14.97 -10.56 -8.38
CA ALA A 123 -15.78 -9.37 -8.07
C ALA A 123 -15.05 -8.55 -6.99
N VAL A 124 -15.00 -7.23 -7.21
CA VAL A 124 -14.44 -6.28 -6.24
C VAL A 124 -15.38 -5.10 -6.10
N SER A 125 -15.34 -4.43 -4.95
CA SER A 125 -16.28 -3.35 -4.65
C SER A 125 -15.99 -2.06 -5.41
N TRP A 126 -14.76 -1.86 -5.86
CA TRP A 126 -14.32 -0.60 -6.49
C TRP A 126 -14.39 -0.61 -8.03
N ASP A 127 -14.67 -1.73 -8.65
CA ASP A 127 -14.73 -1.83 -10.10
C ASP A 127 -15.83 -2.81 -10.53
N PRO A 128 -16.88 -2.32 -11.24
CA PRO A 128 -17.97 -3.21 -11.69
C PRO A 128 -17.52 -4.27 -12.69
N LYS A 129 -16.38 -4.07 -13.36
CA LYS A 129 -15.81 -5.07 -14.30
C LYS A 129 -15.07 -6.17 -13.58
N GLY A 130 -14.83 -6.03 -12.26
CA GLY A 130 -14.06 -6.96 -11.47
C GLY A 130 -12.57 -6.74 -11.62
N MET A 131 -11.81 -7.56 -10.91
CA MET A 131 -10.34 -7.53 -10.93
C MET A 131 -9.83 -8.84 -11.51
N GLN A 132 -8.86 -8.76 -12.42
CA GLN A 132 -8.23 -9.96 -12.96
C GLN A 132 -7.10 -10.41 -12.04
N VAL A 133 -7.08 -11.71 -11.72
CA VAL A 133 -6.03 -12.33 -10.92
C VAL A 133 -5.34 -13.41 -11.73
N PHE A 134 -4.09 -13.71 -11.39
CA PHE A 134 -3.24 -14.56 -12.21
C PHE A 134 -2.65 -15.72 -11.41
N LYS A 135 -2.38 -16.83 -12.11
CA LYS A 135 -1.66 -17.96 -11.53
C LYS A 135 -0.33 -17.50 -10.93
N ASN A 136 0.02 -18.02 -9.76
CA ASN A 136 1.19 -17.67 -8.96
C ASN A 136 1.11 -16.30 -8.29
N GLY A 137 0.07 -15.51 -8.55
CA GLY A 137 -0.27 -14.36 -7.73
C GLY A 137 -0.92 -14.80 -6.42
N TYR A 138 -1.50 -13.84 -5.72
CA TYR A 138 -2.11 -14.09 -4.42
C TYR A 138 -3.48 -13.47 -4.35
N LEU A 139 -4.37 -14.14 -3.65
CA LEU A 139 -5.70 -13.61 -3.32
C LEU A 139 -5.65 -13.14 -1.86
N ALA A 140 -5.72 -11.82 -1.68
CA ALA A 140 -5.58 -11.19 -0.37
C ALA A 140 -6.95 -10.87 0.22
N GLU A 141 -7.14 -11.15 1.50
CA GLU A 141 -8.35 -10.86 2.27
C GLU A 141 -9.62 -11.39 1.61
N ARG A 142 -9.49 -12.36 0.69
CA ARG A 142 -10.59 -12.90 -0.12
C ARG A 142 -11.28 -11.83 -0.97
N GLU A 143 -10.63 -10.70 -1.20
CA GLU A 143 -11.24 -9.54 -1.87
C GLU A 143 -10.49 -9.07 -3.11
N TYR A 144 -9.16 -9.20 -3.14
CA TYR A 144 -8.37 -8.66 -4.25
C TYR A 144 -7.14 -9.51 -4.53
N GLY A 145 -6.58 -9.32 -5.73
CA GLY A 145 -5.39 -10.04 -6.15
C GLY A 145 -4.12 -9.23 -5.93
N ILE A 146 -3.01 -9.95 -5.75
CA ILE A 146 -1.66 -9.36 -5.68
C ILE A 146 -0.81 -10.12 -6.69
N ALA A 147 -0.11 -9.39 -7.58
CA ALA A 147 0.78 -10.00 -8.56
C ALA A 147 1.96 -10.67 -7.87
N PRO A 148 2.54 -11.74 -8.47
CA PRO A 148 3.68 -12.44 -7.86
C PRO A 148 4.84 -11.51 -7.53
N GLU A 149 5.20 -10.61 -8.44
CA GLU A 149 6.31 -9.68 -8.26
C GLU A 149 6.03 -8.70 -7.13
N GLU A 150 4.83 -8.20 -7.05
CA GLU A 150 4.43 -7.27 -5.98
C GLU A 150 4.52 -7.96 -4.62
N MET A 151 4.02 -9.19 -4.51
CA MET A 151 4.08 -9.94 -3.26
C MET A 151 5.53 -10.17 -2.84
N GLN A 152 6.39 -10.56 -3.77
CA GLN A 152 7.79 -10.83 -3.49
C GLN A 152 8.55 -9.58 -3.07
N GLN A 153 8.30 -8.45 -3.70
CA GLN A 153 9.03 -7.21 -3.48
C GLN A 153 8.55 -6.43 -2.26
N ASN A 154 7.24 -6.44 -1.98
CA ASN A 154 6.64 -5.51 -1.04
C ASN A 154 6.10 -6.15 0.24
N TYR A 155 6.06 -7.47 0.31
CA TYR A 155 5.48 -8.17 1.45
C TYR A 155 6.44 -9.18 2.04
N GLU A 156 6.29 -9.46 3.32
CA GLU A 156 7.01 -10.52 4.01
C GLU A 156 5.99 -11.43 4.71
N ARG A 157 6.28 -12.74 4.69
CA ARG A 157 5.45 -13.72 5.36
C ARG A 157 5.73 -13.67 6.86
N ILE A 158 4.67 -13.71 7.65
CA ILE A 158 4.75 -13.71 9.11
C ILE A 158 4.26 -15.07 9.59
N LYS A 159 5.04 -15.70 10.45
CA LYS A 159 4.64 -16.96 11.06
C LYS A 159 3.72 -16.75 12.26
#